data_48ee766685d5c2f9cbf03eebf3cf8a26
#
_entry.id   48ee766685d5c2f9cbf03eebf3cf8a26
#
_cell.length_a   1.000
_cell.length_b   1.000
_cell.length_c   1.000
_cell.angle_alpha   90.00
_cell.angle_beta   90.00
_cell.angle_gamma   90.00
#
_symmetry.space_group_name_H-M   'P 1'
#
loop_
_entity.id
_entity.type
_entity.pdbx_description
1 polymer ?
#
loop_
_entity_poly.entity_id
_entity_poly.type
_entity_poly.pdbx_seq_one_letter_code
_entity_poly.pdbx_strand_id
1 'polypeptide(L)'
;MPRSFRSLALIAVLALLPGLAACSTTVAMQPAKGANDPACAEIISRLPQSISGQERRWTDAQATGAWGDPASILLTCGLEAPGPSTLPCRPFDGVDWLVDESQADQNRYTLTTFGREPAVQIYLDYAEASSADIAQALAPLIRDYLPATGSVCSSASDLQTPAPTPAP
;
A
#
# COMPACT_ATOMS: atom_id res chain seq x y z
N MET A 1 3.13 -71.04 12.77
CA MET A 1 3.77 -70.58 11.57
C MET A 1 2.76 -69.82 10.72
N PRO A 2 2.74 -68.64 10.35
CA PRO A 2 3.68 -67.56 10.15
C PRO A 2 3.22 -66.28 10.92
N ARG A 3 4.14 -65.66 11.63
CA ARG A 3 3.88 -64.43 12.40
C ARG A 3 4.55 -63.17 11.78
N SER A 4 5.10 -63.25 10.53
CA SER A 4 5.98 -62.23 9.97
C SER A 4 5.31 -61.24 9.02
N PHE A 5 4.01 -61.35 8.69
CA PHE A 5 3.36 -60.44 7.71
C PHE A 5 2.62 -59.25 8.29
N ARG A 6 2.50 -59.14 9.65
CA ARG A 6 1.78 -58.03 10.29
C ARG A 6 2.63 -56.81 10.58
N SER A 7 3.94 -56.94 10.58
CA SER A 7 4.84 -55.84 10.92
C SER A 7 5.26 -54.97 9.72
N LEU A 8 5.08 -55.42 8.51
CA LEU A 8 5.42 -54.68 7.28
C LEU A 8 4.33 -53.71 6.82
N ALA A 9 3.07 -53.91 7.26
CA ALA A 9 1.95 -53.05 6.87
C ALA A 9 1.88 -51.72 7.68
N LEU A 10 2.51 -51.66 8.84
CA LEU A 10 2.49 -50.46 9.70
C LEU A 10 3.56 -49.39 9.35
N ILE A 11 4.59 -49.78 8.61
CA ILE A 11 5.69 -48.88 8.21
C ILE A 11 5.33 -48.10 6.92
N ALA A 12 4.44 -48.61 6.10
CA ALA A 12 4.08 -47.99 4.83
C ALA A 12 3.09 -46.80 4.96
N VAL A 13 2.44 -46.63 6.09
CA VAL A 13 1.44 -45.52 6.31
C VAL A 13 2.07 -44.24 6.84
N LEU A 14 3.30 -44.29 7.40
CA LEU A 14 3.96 -43.12 7.99
C LEU A 14 4.79 -42.29 6.98
N ALA A 15 4.92 -42.77 5.73
CA ALA A 15 5.75 -42.08 4.71
C ALA A 15 4.98 -41.12 3.79
N LEU A 16 3.67 -40.92 3.98
CA LEU A 16 2.82 -40.09 3.09
C LEU A 16 2.41 -38.73 3.71
N LEU A 17 3.15 -38.17 4.66
CA LEU A 17 2.88 -36.86 5.22
C LEU A 17 4.05 -35.86 5.06
N PRO A 18 4.55 -35.61 3.85
CA PRO A 18 5.25 -34.38 3.58
C PRO A 18 4.48 -33.62 2.51
N GLY A 19 3.73 -32.59 2.84
CA GLY A 19 3.19 -31.80 1.76
C GLY A 19 2.14 -30.75 2.06
N LEU A 20 1.91 -30.34 3.30
CA LEU A 20 0.99 -29.22 3.58
C LEU A 20 1.67 -28.05 4.32
N ALA A 21 2.96 -27.89 4.14
CA ALA A 21 3.58 -26.58 4.42
C ALA A 21 3.47 -25.75 3.13
N ALA A 22 2.27 -25.52 2.59
CA ALA A 22 2.02 -24.37 1.77
C ALA A 22 2.13 -23.17 2.72
N CYS A 23 3.35 -22.65 2.94
CA CYS A 23 3.58 -21.39 3.57
C CYS A 23 2.74 -20.39 2.78
N SER A 24 1.65 -19.94 3.35
CA SER A 24 0.86 -18.86 2.79
C SER A 24 1.80 -17.65 2.71
N THR A 25 2.10 -17.25 1.51
CA THR A 25 2.93 -16.07 1.22
C THR A 25 2.16 -14.78 1.47
N THR A 26 1.17 -14.82 2.34
CA THR A 26 0.30 -13.70 2.70
C THR A 26 1.06 -12.72 3.59
N VAL A 27 1.01 -11.45 3.22
CA VAL A 27 1.61 -10.37 4.00
C VAL A 27 0.63 -9.94 5.09
N ALA A 28 1.07 -10.02 6.36
CA ALA A 28 0.27 -9.59 7.50
C ALA A 28 0.21 -8.06 7.56
N MET A 29 -1.00 -7.50 7.53
CA MET A 29 -1.24 -6.07 7.56
C MET A 29 -2.38 -5.73 8.55
N GLN A 30 -2.56 -4.44 8.81
CA GLN A 30 -3.67 -3.94 9.61
C GLN A 30 -4.60 -3.10 8.72
N PRO A 31 -5.92 -3.33 8.75
CA PRO A 31 -6.86 -2.51 8.01
C PRO A 31 -6.96 -1.12 8.64
N ALA A 32 -7.11 -0.08 7.82
CA ALA A 32 -7.44 1.25 8.30
C ALA A 32 -8.88 1.28 8.85
N LYS A 33 -9.20 2.30 9.65
CA LYS A 33 -10.53 2.49 10.24
C LYS A 33 -11.63 2.59 9.18
N GLY A 34 -11.34 3.23 8.04
CA GLY A 34 -12.23 3.40 6.89
C GLY A 34 -12.06 2.32 5.81
N ALA A 35 -11.47 1.16 6.10
CA ALA A 35 -11.23 0.10 5.12
C ALA A 35 -12.48 -0.44 4.42
N ASN A 36 -13.67 -0.21 5.00
CA ASN A 36 -14.96 -0.59 4.41
C ASN A 36 -15.50 0.43 3.38
N ASP A 37 -14.80 1.54 3.16
CA ASP A 37 -15.24 2.55 2.19
C ASP A 37 -15.31 1.94 0.78
N PRO A 38 -16.42 2.12 0.04
CA PRO A 38 -16.55 1.60 -1.33
C PRO A 38 -15.45 2.08 -2.28
N ALA A 39 -14.95 3.31 -2.12
CA ALA A 39 -13.87 3.84 -2.95
C ALA A 39 -12.58 3.05 -2.76
N CYS A 40 -12.30 2.54 -1.55
CA CYS A 40 -11.17 1.64 -1.31
C CYS A 40 -11.34 0.30 -2.06
N ALA A 41 -12.56 -0.25 -2.13
CA ALA A 41 -12.82 -1.48 -2.88
C ALA A 41 -12.53 -1.29 -4.39
N GLU A 42 -12.88 -0.11 -4.95
CA GLU A 42 -12.56 0.24 -6.33
C GLU A 42 -11.05 0.28 -6.58
N ILE A 43 -10.28 0.89 -5.67
CA ILE A 43 -8.81 0.91 -5.75
C ILE A 43 -8.24 -0.51 -5.70
N ILE A 44 -8.61 -1.29 -4.66
CA ILE A 44 -8.01 -2.62 -4.41
C ILE A 44 -8.29 -3.59 -5.57
N SER A 45 -9.47 -3.54 -6.17
CA SER A 45 -9.83 -4.41 -7.29
C SER A 45 -9.01 -4.14 -8.56
N ARG A 46 -8.42 -2.96 -8.68
CA ARG A 46 -7.67 -2.48 -9.86
C ARG A 46 -6.17 -2.35 -9.62
N LEU A 47 -5.69 -2.72 -8.44
CA LEU A 47 -4.26 -2.65 -8.15
C LEU A 47 -3.45 -3.46 -9.17
N PRO A 48 -2.35 -2.90 -9.68
CA PRO A 48 -1.52 -3.57 -10.68
C PRO A 48 -0.86 -4.84 -10.13
N GLN A 49 -0.59 -5.80 -11.01
CA GLN A 49 0.06 -7.06 -10.65
C GLN A 49 1.54 -6.85 -10.30
N SER A 50 2.18 -5.81 -10.84
CA SER A 50 3.53 -5.44 -10.41
C SER A 50 3.70 -3.92 -10.37
N ILE A 51 4.57 -3.44 -9.47
CA ILE A 51 4.99 -2.05 -9.34
C ILE A 51 6.50 -2.03 -9.15
N SER A 52 7.23 -1.22 -9.93
CA SER A 52 8.70 -1.09 -9.83
C SER A 52 9.42 -2.44 -9.93
N GLY A 53 8.88 -3.39 -10.72
CA GLY A 53 9.41 -4.74 -10.84
C GLY A 53 9.06 -5.71 -9.70
N GLN A 54 8.35 -5.23 -8.67
CA GLN A 54 7.92 -6.03 -7.54
C GLN A 54 6.54 -6.64 -7.82
N GLU A 55 6.42 -7.97 -7.69
CA GLU A 55 5.16 -8.71 -7.91
C GLU A 55 4.18 -8.54 -6.74
N ARG A 56 2.88 -8.48 -7.08
CA ARG A 56 1.81 -8.35 -6.08
C ARG A 56 1.71 -9.58 -5.18
N ARG A 57 1.49 -9.33 -3.89
CA ARG A 57 1.32 -10.35 -2.85
C ARG A 57 -0.10 -10.27 -2.26
N TRP A 58 -0.59 -11.39 -1.76
CA TRP A 58 -1.80 -11.43 -0.97
C TRP A 58 -1.57 -10.80 0.41
N THR A 59 -2.58 -10.10 0.92
CA THR A 59 -2.61 -9.54 2.26
C THR A 59 -3.77 -10.13 3.06
N ASP A 60 -3.66 -10.16 4.38
CA ASP A 60 -4.71 -10.69 5.28
C ASP A 60 -5.63 -9.58 5.84
N ALA A 61 -5.46 -8.33 5.40
CA ALA A 61 -6.24 -7.19 5.85
C ALA A 61 -7.03 -6.55 4.71
N GLN A 62 -8.23 -6.08 5.03
CA GLN A 62 -9.10 -5.39 4.09
C GLN A 62 -8.51 -4.05 3.65
N ALA A 63 -8.75 -3.70 2.39
CA ALA A 63 -8.32 -2.46 1.75
C ALA A 63 -6.80 -2.24 1.80
N THR A 64 -6.04 -3.33 1.66
CA THR A 64 -4.58 -3.31 1.63
C THR A 64 -4.03 -3.96 0.37
N GLY A 65 -2.80 -3.65 0.04
CA GLY A 65 -2.02 -4.24 -1.04
C GLY A 65 -0.55 -4.36 -0.66
N ALA A 66 0.14 -5.33 -1.22
CA ALA A 66 1.57 -5.52 -0.97
C ALA A 66 2.27 -5.99 -2.25
N TRP A 67 3.53 -5.61 -2.41
CA TRP A 67 4.40 -6.04 -3.52
C TRP A 67 5.80 -6.34 -3.01
N GLY A 68 6.46 -7.31 -3.64
CA GLY A 68 7.82 -7.74 -3.33
C GLY A 68 7.90 -8.96 -2.42
N ASP A 69 9.03 -9.67 -2.45
CA ASP A 69 9.33 -10.81 -1.58
C ASP A 69 10.79 -10.76 -1.10
N PRO A 70 11.06 -10.28 0.12
CA PRO A 70 10.10 -9.77 1.11
C PRO A 70 9.34 -8.53 0.64
N ALA A 71 8.15 -8.26 1.25
CA ALA A 71 7.32 -7.15 0.84
C ALA A 71 8.04 -5.80 1.05
N SER A 72 8.23 -5.06 -0.04
CA SER A 72 8.94 -3.77 -0.07
C SER A 72 8.01 -2.58 -0.33
N ILE A 73 6.78 -2.85 -0.79
CA ILE A 73 5.74 -1.84 -0.98
C ILE A 73 4.48 -2.33 -0.27
N LEU A 74 3.92 -1.49 0.60
CA LEU A 74 2.67 -1.75 1.31
C LEU A 74 1.70 -0.61 1.07
N LEU A 75 0.46 -0.93 0.70
CA LEU A 75 -0.61 0.03 0.50
C LEU A 75 -1.72 -0.19 1.53
N THR A 76 -2.21 0.89 2.10
CA THR A 76 -3.39 0.90 2.97
C THR A 76 -4.34 2.00 2.49
N CYS A 77 -5.58 1.65 2.20
CA CYS A 77 -6.66 2.57 1.89
C CYS A 77 -7.65 2.66 3.06
N GLY A 78 -8.28 3.81 3.24
CA GLY A 78 -9.27 4.01 4.31
C GLY A 78 -8.74 4.81 5.49
N LEU A 79 -7.63 5.52 5.30
CA LEU A 79 -7.18 6.47 6.30
C LEU A 79 -8.04 7.74 6.26
N GLU A 80 -8.09 8.44 7.38
CA GLU A 80 -8.65 9.78 7.45
C GLU A 80 -7.80 10.74 6.60
N ALA A 81 -8.47 11.66 5.88
CA ALA A 81 -7.78 12.65 5.06
C ALA A 81 -6.85 13.50 5.93
N PRO A 82 -5.56 13.63 5.57
CA PRO A 82 -4.63 14.47 6.32
C PRO A 82 -5.10 15.92 6.34
N GLY A 83 -5.05 16.55 7.53
CA GLY A 83 -5.18 17.99 7.68
C GLY A 83 -3.93 18.74 7.22
N PRO A 84 -3.86 20.08 7.45
CA PRO A 84 -2.68 20.86 7.17
C PRO A 84 -1.42 20.23 7.76
N SER A 85 -0.37 20.09 6.96
CA SER A 85 0.85 19.36 7.32
C SER A 85 2.10 20.16 7.01
N THR A 86 3.15 19.93 7.79
CA THR A 86 4.50 20.44 7.55
C THR A 86 5.37 19.48 6.75
N LEU A 87 4.85 18.28 6.47
CA LEU A 87 5.55 17.31 5.62
C LEU A 87 5.71 17.86 4.18
N PRO A 88 6.80 17.54 3.49
CA PRO A 88 6.94 17.86 2.08
C PRO A 88 5.72 17.37 1.29
N CYS A 89 5.09 18.27 0.53
CA CYS A 89 4.00 17.94 -0.36
C CYS A 89 4.51 17.90 -1.81
N ARG A 90 4.24 16.80 -2.51
CA ARG A 90 4.72 16.55 -3.87
C ARG A 90 3.54 16.21 -4.79
N PRO A 91 3.20 17.09 -5.73
CA PRO A 91 2.22 16.77 -6.76
C PRO A 91 2.80 15.80 -7.78
N PHE A 92 2.05 14.78 -8.13
CA PHE A 92 2.40 13.84 -9.18
C PHE A 92 1.13 13.35 -9.92
N ASP A 93 1.06 13.59 -11.22
CA ASP A 93 -0.03 13.16 -12.11
C ASP A 93 -1.45 13.43 -11.56
N GLY A 94 -1.66 14.63 -11.00
CA GLY A 94 -2.97 15.06 -10.46
C GLY A 94 -3.32 14.47 -9.08
N VAL A 95 -2.35 13.87 -8.42
CA VAL A 95 -2.44 13.45 -7.01
C VAL A 95 -1.35 14.14 -6.21
N ASP A 96 -1.74 14.74 -5.11
CA ASP A 96 -0.82 15.34 -4.15
C ASP A 96 -0.44 14.32 -3.07
N TRP A 97 0.85 14.27 -2.73
CA TRP A 97 1.42 13.34 -1.78
C TRP A 97 2.17 14.06 -0.68
N LEU A 98 1.81 13.79 0.57
CA LEU A 98 2.65 14.08 1.72
C LEU A 98 3.72 13.00 1.84
N VAL A 99 4.97 13.42 1.96
CA VAL A 99 6.12 12.51 2.04
C VAL A 99 6.70 12.56 3.44
N ASP A 100 6.60 11.45 4.17
CA ASP A 100 7.28 11.30 5.45
C ASP A 100 8.64 10.64 5.22
N GLU A 101 9.69 11.39 5.51
CA GLU A 101 11.10 11.02 5.37
C GLU A 101 11.76 10.68 6.72
N SER A 102 10.96 10.50 7.78
CA SER A 102 11.49 10.27 9.14
C SER A 102 12.34 9.00 9.28
N GLN A 103 12.24 8.06 8.33
CA GLN A 103 13.02 6.83 8.27
C GLN A 103 13.91 6.75 7.01
N ALA A 104 14.27 7.90 6.43
CA ALA A 104 15.08 7.96 5.21
C ALA A 104 16.49 7.39 5.38
N ASP A 105 17.05 7.43 6.59
CA ASP A 105 18.33 6.79 6.96
C ASP A 105 18.30 5.26 6.81
N GLN A 106 17.09 4.66 6.81
CA GLN A 106 16.84 3.24 6.59
C GLN A 106 16.28 2.95 5.19
N ASN A 107 16.32 3.91 4.26
CA ASN A 107 15.69 3.88 2.93
C ASN A 107 14.15 3.68 2.98
N ARG A 108 13.49 4.07 4.07
CA ARG A 108 12.05 3.89 4.24
C ARG A 108 11.33 5.22 4.18
N TYR A 109 10.26 5.22 3.39
CA TYR A 109 9.43 6.40 3.16
C TYR A 109 7.96 6.05 3.29
N THR A 110 7.17 7.02 3.73
CA THR A 110 5.72 6.89 3.71
C THR A 110 5.12 8.01 2.86
N LEU A 111 4.32 7.64 1.86
CA LEU A 111 3.58 8.56 1.00
C LEU A 111 2.12 8.48 1.40
N THR A 112 1.49 9.62 1.71
CA THR A 112 0.06 9.67 2.01
C THR A 112 -0.61 10.65 1.06
N THR A 113 -1.73 10.25 0.43
CA THR A 113 -2.47 11.17 -0.45
C THR A 113 -2.98 12.37 0.34
N PHE A 114 -2.80 13.56 -0.24
CA PHE A 114 -3.33 14.80 0.29
C PHE A 114 -4.50 15.26 -0.56
N GLY A 115 -5.55 15.77 0.09
CA GLY A 115 -6.75 16.21 -0.61
C GLY A 115 -7.62 15.09 -1.19
N ARG A 116 -7.51 13.87 -0.66
CA ARG A 116 -8.36 12.72 -1.00
C ARG A 116 -8.99 12.11 0.25
N GLU A 117 -10.26 11.69 0.15
CA GLU A 117 -10.97 11.01 1.24
C GLU A 117 -11.82 9.86 0.68
N PRO A 118 -11.61 8.61 1.17
CA PRO A 118 -10.57 8.22 2.14
C PRO A 118 -9.16 8.43 1.60
N ALA A 119 -8.18 8.59 2.50
CA ALA A 119 -6.79 8.68 2.08
C ALA A 119 -6.17 7.30 1.85
N VAL A 120 -5.19 7.26 0.95
CA VAL A 120 -4.31 6.12 0.70
C VAL A 120 -2.92 6.42 1.23
N GLN A 121 -2.34 5.44 1.91
CA GLN A 121 -0.97 5.50 2.38
C GLN A 121 -0.15 4.39 1.75
N ILE A 122 1.06 4.72 1.33
CA ILE A 122 2.06 3.81 0.81
C ILE A 122 3.28 3.86 1.72
N TYR A 123 3.68 2.72 2.24
CA TYR A 123 4.99 2.52 2.82
C TYR A 123 5.88 1.82 1.81
N LEU A 124 7.11 2.29 1.65
CA LEU A 124 8.05 1.71 0.70
C LEU A 124 9.47 1.62 1.26
N ASP A 125 10.17 0.56 0.85
CA ASP A 125 11.62 0.47 0.93
C ASP A 125 12.21 1.01 -0.38
N TYR A 126 12.86 2.18 -0.31
CA TYR A 126 13.38 2.88 -1.49
C TYR A 126 14.59 2.17 -2.13
N ALA A 127 15.24 1.25 -1.41
CA ALA A 127 16.29 0.42 -1.97
C ALA A 127 15.74 -0.60 -3.00
N GLU A 128 14.46 -0.98 -2.84
CA GLU A 128 13.81 -2.01 -3.66
C GLU A 128 12.80 -1.45 -4.66
N ALA A 129 12.27 -0.23 -4.41
CA ALA A 129 11.21 0.34 -5.22
C ALA A 129 11.30 1.87 -5.30
N SER A 130 11.03 2.42 -6.50
CA SER A 130 11.01 3.86 -6.74
C SER A 130 9.68 4.48 -6.35
N SER A 131 9.69 5.56 -5.56
CA SER A 131 8.49 6.33 -5.23
C SER A 131 7.81 6.91 -6.49
N ALA A 132 8.60 7.27 -7.52
CA ALA A 132 8.07 7.77 -8.79
C ALA A 132 7.29 6.70 -9.55
N ASP A 133 7.80 5.47 -9.62
CA ASP A 133 7.11 4.35 -10.28
C ASP A 133 5.82 3.99 -9.54
N ILE A 134 5.84 4.03 -8.21
CA ILE A 134 4.67 3.78 -7.37
C ILE A 134 3.61 4.86 -7.62
N ALA A 135 4.00 6.13 -7.59
CA ALA A 135 3.10 7.24 -7.85
C ALA A 135 2.51 7.15 -9.28
N GLN A 136 3.33 6.84 -10.28
CA GLN A 136 2.88 6.66 -11.66
C GLN A 136 1.87 5.52 -11.81
N ALA A 137 2.11 4.39 -11.14
CA ALA A 137 1.22 3.23 -11.21
C ALA A 137 -0.12 3.46 -10.51
N LEU A 138 -0.15 4.25 -9.43
CA LEU A 138 -1.32 4.42 -8.58
C LEU A 138 -2.08 5.73 -8.82
N ALA A 139 -1.44 6.79 -9.32
CA ALA A 139 -2.08 8.09 -9.52
C ALA A 139 -3.37 8.02 -10.36
N PRO A 140 -3.46 7.28 -11.48
CA PRO A 140 -4.70 7.15 -12.24
C PRO A 140 -5.84 6.57 -11.39
N LEU A 141 -5.57 5.52 -10.61
CA LEU A 141 -6.57 4.88 -9.74
C LEU A 141 -7.05 5.85 -8.65
N ILE A 142 -6.11 6.53 -8.01
CA ILE A 142 -6.42 7.48 -6.93
C ILE A 142 -7.23 8.65 -7.47
N ARG A 143 -6.83 9.22 -8.60
CA ARG A 143 -7.51 10.34 -9.25
C ARG A 143 -8.94 9.98 -9.65
N ASP A 144 -9.13 8.79 -10.22
CA ASP A 144 -10.38 8.39 -10.85
C ASP A 144 -11.39 7.82 -9.84
N TYR A 145 -10.93 7.24 -8.74
CA TYR A 145 -11.79 6.51 -7.78
C TYR A 145 -11.84 7.11 -6.38
N LEU A 146 -10.91 7.99 -5.98
CA LEU A 146 -10.98 8.64 -4.68
C LEU A 146 -11.53 10.07 -4.80
N PRO A 147 -12.58 10.42 -4.05
CA PRO A 147 -13.10 11.78 -4.00
C PRO A 147 -12.06 12.81 -3.59
N ALA A 148 -12.04 13.94 -4.29
CA ALA A 148 -11.19 15.07 -3.92
C ALA A 148 -11.88 15.92 -2.84
N THR A 149 -11.11 16.35 -1.82
CA THR A 149 -11.60 17.24 -0.76
C THR A 149 -11.41 18.73 -1.08
N GLY A 150 -10.66 19.03 -2.15
CA GLY A 150 -10.28 20.40 -2.53
C GLY A 150 -9.00 20.91 -1.89
N SER A 151 -8.40 20.17 -0.95
CA SER A 151 -7.05 20.49 -0.43
C SER A 151 -5.99 20.12 -1.47
N VAL A 152 -5.02 21.01 -1.67
CA VAL A 152 -3.92 20.82 -2.63
C VAL A 152 -2.58 21.21 -2.02
N CYS A 153 -1.48 20.69 -2.56
CA CYS A 153 -0.15 21.17 -2.22
C CYS A 153 -0.06 22.68 -2.52
N SER A 154 0.30 23.50 -1.52
CA SER A 154 0.64 24.89 -1.75
C SER A 154 2.10 24.99 -2.17
N SER A 155 2.37 25.70 -3.27
CA SER A 155 3.74 26.06 -3.63
C SER A 155 4.23 27.24 -2.75
N ALA A 156 5.55 27.34 -2.55
CA ALA A 156 6.11 28.49 -1.83
C ALA A 156 5.75 29.83 -2.49
N SER A 157 5.45 29.84 -3.79
CA SER A 157 4.95 31.00 -4.54
C SER A 157 3.51 31.38 -4.14
N ASP A 158 2.66 30.41 -3.82
CA ASP A 158 1.26 30.68 -3.44
C ASP A 158 1.17 31.35 -2.07
N LEU A 159 2.13 31.06 -1.18
CA LEU A 159 2.22 31.68 0.16
C LEU A 159 2.71 33.15 0.11
N GLN A 160 3.28 33.59 -1.01
CA GLN A 160 3.82 34.96 -1.20
C GLN A 160 2.85 35.88 -1.93
N THR A 161 1.72 35.39 -2.40
CA THR A 161 0.71 36.24 -3.04
C THR A 161 -0.11 36.93 -1.96
N PRO A 162 -0.02 38.28 -1.80
CA PRO A 162 -0.87 39.00 -0.85
C PRO A 162 -2.34 38.81 -1.22
N ALA A 163 -3.19 38.59 -0.22
CA ALA A 163 -4.62 38.55 -0.42
C ALA A 163 -5.11 39.81 -1.18
N PRO A 164 -6.01 39.65 -2.19
CA PRO A 164 -6.53 40.81 -2.89
C PRO A 164 -7.16 41.75 -1.90
N THR A 165 -6.70 43.00 -1.90
CA THR A 165 -7.28 44.07 -1.09
C THR A 165 -8.72 44.26 -1.52
N PRO A 166 -9.71 44.23 -0.60
CA PRO A 166 -11.10 44.55 -0.96
C PRO A 166 -11.17 45.95 -1.55
N ALA A 167 -11.77 46.05 -2.72
CA ALA A 167 -12.00 47.32 -3.37
C ALA A 167 -12.93 48.22 -2.52
N PRO A 168 -12.71 49.54 -2.49
CA PRO A 168 -13.49 50.50 -1.69
C PRO A 168 -14.95 50.62 -2.13
#